data_8f78835c785f8944d1035d3951a36b6c
#
_entry.id   8f78835c785f8944d1035d3951a36b6c
#
_cell.length_a   1.000
_cell.length_b   1.000
_cell.length_c   1.000
_cell.angle_alpha   90.00
_cell.angle_beta   90.00
_cell.angle_gamma   90.00
#
_symmetry.space_group_name_H-M   'P 1'
#
loop_
_entity.id
_entity.type
_entity.pdbx_description
1 polymer ?
#
loop_
_entity_poly.entity_id
_entity_poly.type
_entity_poly.pdbx_seq_one_letter_code
_entity_poly.pdbx_strand_id
1 'polypeptide(L)'
;MSKKIVTFGEIMLRLTTPDNLRIQQSHDFLVNYGGSEANVAISIANFGGEVEYITRLPDNALGETCIAELRSHNIGTKHILFGGHRLGTYYMEKAAAMRNSNVIYDRENSSFSELKPGMINWREIFKDASIFHWSGIDAALTPGLAEVCKEAIDIAKEMGLTISYDINYRKNLWNYGKTAQEVLRPLMTSSDIMFGSEGEYALVTG
;
A
#
# COMPACT_ATOMS: atom_id res chain seq x y z
N MET A 1 -3.43 25.94 -8.94
CA MET A 1 -4.23 24.72 -9.06
C MET A 1 -3.66 23.69 -8.09
N SER A 2 -4.48 23.12 -7.21
CA SER A 2 -4.06 22.00 -6.37
C SER A 2 -3.64 20.87 -7.30
N LYS A 3 -2.49 20.26 -7.03
CA LYS A 3 -1.98 19.17 -7.85
C LYS A 3 -2.41 17.87 -7.16
N LYS A 4 -3.36 17.16 -7.75
CA LYS A 4 -3.83 15.87 -7.24
C LYS A 4 -2.68 14.87 -7.15
N ILE A 5 -2.60 14.19 -6.02
CA ILE A 5 -1.64 13.11 -5.78
C ILE A 5 -2.39 11.78 -5.86
N VAL A 6 -1.82 10.80 -6.53
CA VAL A 6 -2.35 9.44 -6.58
C VAL A 6 -1.45 8.54 -5.77
N THR A 7 -2.01 7.78 -4.84
CA THR A 7 -1.28 6.76 -4.08
C THR A 7 -1.86 5.38 -4.38
N PHE A 8 -1.00 4.37 -4.49
CA PHE A 8 -1.37 2.99 -4.83
C PHE A 8 -0.81 2.03 -3.80
N GLY A 9 -1.62 1.16 -3.24
CA GLY A 9 -1.18 0.16 -2.28
C GLY A 9 -2.32 -0.62 -1.63
N GLU A 10 -1.96 -1.53 -0.73
CA GLU A 10 -2.93 -2.34 0.02
C GLU A 10 -3.35 -1.66 1.32
N ILE A 11 -4.66 -1.47 1.52
CA ILE A 11 -5.25 -1.18 2.82
C ILE A 11 -5.75 -2.48 3.45
N MET A 12 -5.38 -2.71 4.71
CA MET A 12 -5.69 -3.94 5.44
C MET A 12 -6.50 -3.65 6.69
N LEU A 13 -7.30 -4.63 7.10
CA LEU A 13 -7.91 -4.67 8.42
C LEU A 13 -6.83 -4.90 9.48
N ARG A 14 -6.67 -3.96 10.41
CA ARG A 14 -5.78 -4.09 11.56
C ARG A 14 -6.57 -4.44 12.81
N LEU A 15 -6.28 -5.58 13.39
CA LEU A 15 -6.84 -6.07 14.63
C LEU A 15 -5.80 -5.94 15.75
N THR A 16 -5.94 -4.92 16.58
CA THR A 16 -5.00 -4.62 17.66
C THR A 16 -5.56 -5.06 19.00
N THR A 17 -4.78 -5.78 19.80
CA THR A 17 -5.19 -6.12 21.17
C THR A 17 -5.39 -4.83 21.99
N PRO A 18 -6.43 -4.76 22.84
CA PRO A 18 -6.62 -3.62 23.73
C PRO A 18 -5.46 -3.53 24.72
N ASP A 19 -5.22 -2.33 25.23
CA ASP A 19 -4.18 -2.02 26.19
C ASP A 19 -2.80 -2.58 25.75
N ASN A 20 -2.17 -3.37 26.60
CA ASN A 20 -0.88 -4.03 26.34
C ASN A 20 -1.00 -5.55 26.40
N LEU A 21 -2.19 -6.11 26.16
CA LEU A 21 -2.42 -7.54 26.18
C LEU A 21 -1.70 -8.24 25.01
N ARG A 22 -1.33 -9.49 25.24
CA ARG A 22 -0.92 -10.40 24.16
C ARG A 22 -2.17 -10.97 23.48
N ILE A 23 -2.03 -11.47 22.27
CA ILE A 23 -3.13 -12.12 21.54
C ILE A 23 -3.74 -13.26 22.36
N GLN A 24 -2.90 -14.09 23.03
CA GLN A 24 -3.37 -15.19 23.87
C GLN A 24 -4.14 -14.75 25.12
N GLN A 25 -4.04 -13.49 25.51
CA GLN A 25 -4.69 -12.90 26.69
C GLN A 25 -5.95 -12.13 26.33
N SER A 26 -6.14 -11.81 25.06
CA SER A 26 -7.22 -10.94 24.61
C SER A 26 -8.39 -11.75 24.08
N HIS A 27 -9.59 -11.34 24.43
CA HIS A 27 -10.84 -11.83 23.87
C HIS A 27 -11.47 -10.83 22.90
N ASP A 28 -10.91 -9.63 22.81
CA ASP A 28 -11.40 -8.52 21.99
C ASP A 28 -10.26 -7.93 21.14
N PHE A 29 -10.63 -7.28 20.04
CA PHE A 29 -9.71 -6.53 19.20
C PHE A 29 -10.27 -5.15 18.87
N LEU A 30 -9.42 -4.15 18.90
CA LEU A 30 -9.69 -2.83 18.34
C LEU A 30 -9.51 -2.91 16.83
N VAL A 31 -10.58 -2.56 16.13
CA VAL A 31 -10.59 -2.55 14.65
C VAL A 31 -10.08 -1.21 14.14
N ASN A 32 -9.11 -1.27 13.23
CA ASN A 32 -8.59 -0.13 12.50
C ASN A 32 -8.27 -0.56 11.07
N TYR A 33 -8.00 0.41 10.22
CA TYR A 33 -7.49 0.15 8.87
C TYR A 33 -6.11 0.76 8.72
N GLY A 34 -5.25 0.14 7.92
CA GLY A 34 -3.90 0.65 7.71
C GLY A 34 -3.22 0.05 6.50
N GLY A 35 -2.40 0.84 5.88
CA GLY A 35 -1.54 0.51 4.76
C GLY A 35 -0.52 1.62 4.60
N SER A 36 0.66 1.31 4.08
CA SER A 36 1.73 2.30 3.92
C SER A 36 1.24 3.50 3.12
N GLU A 37 0.73 3.27 1.93
CA GLU A 37 0.29 4.28 0.97
C GLU A 37 -1.05 4.91 1.39
N ALA A 38 -1.90 4.16 2.11
CA ALA A 38 -3.11 4.70 2.73
C ALA A 38 -2.77 5.72 3.84
N ASN A 39 -1.75 5.44 4.65
CA ASN A 39 -1.27 6.38 5.67
C ASN A 39 -0.68 7.65 5.03
N VAL A 40 0.03 7.51 3.89
CA VAL A 40 0.51 8.66 3.10
C VAL A 40 -0.68 9.46 2.57
N ALA A 41 -1.70 8.81 2.01
CA ALA A 41 -2.92 9.48 1.55
C ALA A 41 -3.61 10.26 2.66
N ILE A 42 -3.78 9.64 3.85
CA ILE A 42 -4.37 10.29 5.03
C ILE A 42 -3.56 11.53 5.44
N SER A 43 -2.24 11.42 5.45
CA SER A 43 -1.35 12.53 5.80
C SER A 43 -1.49 13.69 4.80
N ILE A 44 -1.51 13.39 3.50
CA ILE A 44 -1.69 14.40 2.44
C ILE A 44 -3.04 15.13 2.62
N ALA A 45 -4.12 14.38 2.83
CA ALA A 45 -5.45 14.95 3.04
C ALA A 45 -5.51 15.83 4.29
N ASN A 46 -4.88 15.42 5.40
CA ASN A 46 -4.80 16.20 6.63
C ASN A 46 -3.99 17.50 6.46
N PHE A 47 -3.03 17.54 5.54
CA PHE A 47 -2.33 18.77 5.16
C PHE A 47 -3.07 19.60 4.11
N GLY A 48 -4.31 19.23 3.76
CA GLY A 48 -5.13 19.95 2.79
C GLY A 48 -4.79 19.67 1.32
N GLY A 49 -4.03 18.61 1.06
CA GLY A 49 -3.74 18.14 -0.29
C GLY A 49 -4.90 17.33 -0.88
N GLU A 50 -5.05 17.39 -2.20
CA GLU A 50 -6.00 16.55 -2.94
C GLU A 50 -5.33 15.20 -3.25
N VAL A 51 -5.95 14.09 -2.82
CA VAL A 51 -5.40 12.74 -2.99
C VAL A 51 -6.47 11.75 -3.42
N GLU A 52 -6.10 10.87 -4.35
CA GLU A 52 -6.87 9.71 -4.78
C GLU A 52 -6.11 8.44 -4.38
N TYR A 53 -6.78 7.52 -3.70
CA TYR A 53 -6.19 6.25 -3.30
C TYR A 53 -6.64 5.12 -4.22
N ILE A 54 -5.70 4.37 -4.74
CA ILE A 54 -5.95 3.26 -5.66
C ILE A 54 -5.61 1.95 -4.98
N THR A 55 -6.59 1.06 -4.96
CA THR A 55 -6.49 -0.29 -4.38
C THR A 55 -7.55 -1.19 -4.99
N ARG A 56 -7.58 -2.47 -4.58
CA ARG A 56 -8.67 -3.39 -4.87
C ARG A 56 -9.18 -4.01 -3.59
N LEU A 57 -10.49 -3.95 -3.38
CA LEU A 57 -11.19 -4.41 -2.18
C LEU A 57 -12.17 -5.53 -2.52
N PRO A 58 -12.48 -6.43 -1.57
CA PRO A 58 -13.56 -7.40 -1.76
C PRO A 58 -14.92 -6.69 -1.86
N ASP A 59 -15.80 -7.24 -2.66
CA ASP A 59 -17.19 -6.76 -2.81
C ASP A 59 -18.06 -7.28 -1.68
N ASN A 60 -17.85 -6.73 -0.48
CA ASN A 60 -18.58 -7.06 0.74
C ASN A 60 -18.50 -5.95 1.78
N ALA A 61 -19.16 -6.11 2.92
CA ALA A 61 -19.23 -5.10 3.99
C ALA A 61 -17.85 -4.65 4.52
N LEU A 62 -16.81 -5.50 4.49
CA LEU A 62 -15.46 -5.09 4.90
C LEU A 62 -14.83 -4.11 3.89
N GLY A 63 -15.01 -4.36 2.59
CA GLY A 63 -14.56 -3.44 1.55
C GLY A 63 -15.31 -2.10 1.61
N GLU A 64 -16.62 -2.13 1.83
CA GLU A 64 -17.44 -0.92 2.03
C GLU A 64 -16.97 -0.11 3.25
N THR A 65 -16.62 -0.77 4.35
CA THR A 65 -16.11 -0.11 5.55
C THR A 65 -14.75 0.53 5.30
N CYS A 66 -13.85 -0.12 4.53
CA CYS A 66 -12.59 0.49 4.09
C CYS A 66 -12.82 1.80 3.32
N ILE A 67 -13.78 1.81 2.41
CA ILE A 67 -14.12 3.02 1.65
C ILE A 67 -14.66 4.11 2.57
N ALA A 68 -15.54 3.76 3.51
CA ALA A 68 -16.07 4.72 4.47
C ALA A 68 -14.94 5.33 5.31
N GLU A 69 -13.97 4.53 5.75
CA GLU A 69 -12.79 5.00 6.48
C GLU A 69 -11.96 5.98 5.65
N LEU A 70 -11.62 5.62 4.41
CA LEU A 70 -10.86 6.50 3.51
C LEU A 70 -11.60 7.83 3.26
N ARG A 71 -12.91 7.77 3.03
CA ARG A 71 -13.74 8.97 2.81
C ARG A 71 -13.85 9.85 4.05
N SER A 72 -13.83 9.26 5.25
CA SER A 72 -13.83 10.04 6.51
C SER A 72 -12.60 10.95 6.64
N HIS A 73 -11.52 10.62 5.95
CA HIS A 73 -10.29 11.41 5.83
C HIS A 73 -10.23 12.29 4.57
N ASN A 74 -11.34 12.45 3.84
CA ASN A 74 -11.41 13.23 2.59
C ASN A 74 -10.52 12.68 1.46
N ILE A 75 -10.29 11.37 1.42
CA ILE A 75 -9.53 10.71 0.36
C ILE A 75 -10.48 10.36 -0.79
N GLY A 76 -10.06 10.64 -2.02
CA GLY A 76 -10.75 10.19 -3.23
C GLY A 76 -10.71 8.67 -3.36
N THR A 77 -11.89 8.07 -3.66
CA THR A 77 -12.08 6.62 -3.74
C THR A 77 -12.76 6.19 -5.04
N LYS A 78 -12.85 7.11 -6.01
CA LYS A 78 -13.61 6.91 -7.25
C LYS A 78 -13.10 5.73 -8.08
N HIS A 79 -11.80 5.49 -8.04
CA HIS A 79 -11.13 4.50 -8.87
C HIS A 79 -10.70 3.24 -8.10
N ILE A 80 -11.23 3.02 -6.88
CA ILE A 80 -11.04 1.77 -6.15
C ILE A 80 -11.75 0.65 -6.91
N LEU A 81 -11.06 -0.47 -7.12
CA LEU A 81 -11.61 -1.64 -7.78
C LEU A 81 -12.27 -2.57 -6.74
N PHE A 82 -13.33 -3.23 -7.17
CA PHE A 82 -13.95 -4.30 -6.40
C PHE A 82 -13.68 -5.67 -7.02
N GLY A 83 -13.63 -6.71 -6.19
CA GLY A 83 -13.47 -8.09 -6.58
C GLY A 83 -12.47 -8.83 -5.70
N GLY A 84 -12.26 -10.12 -5.99
CA GLY A 84 -11.54 -11.01 -5.08
C GLY A 84 -12.41 -11.46 -3.91
N HIS A 85 -11.82 -12.16 -2.95
CA HIS A 85 -12.60 -12.83 -1.91
C HIS A 85 -12.40 -12.24 -0.51
N ARG A 86 -11.26 -11.62 -0.24
CA ARG A 86 -10.94 -11.20 1.13
C ARG A 86 -10.14 -9.89 1.19
N LEU A 87 -10.34 -9.19 2.28
CA LEU A 87 -9.49 -8.10 2.71
C LEU A 87 -8.24 -8.67 3.40
N GLY A 88 -7.06 -8.17 3.07
CA GLY A 88 -5.86 -8.46 3.84
C GLY A 88 -6.03 -8.04 5.30
N THR A 89 -5.53 -8.85 6.24
CA THR A 89 -5.67 -8.60 7.67
C THR A 89 -4.32 -8.71 8.35
N TYR A 90 -4.11 -7.98 9.43
CA TYR A 90 -3.00 -8.22 10.33
C TYR A 90 -3.39 -8.03 11.78
N TYR A 91 -2.77 -8.82 12.65
CA TYR A 91 -2.94 -8.77 14.08
C TYR A 91 -1.75 -8.07 14.71
N MET A 92 -2.01 -7.20 15.67
CA MET A 92 -0.97 -6.38 16.30
C MET A 92 -1.04 -6.45 17.82
N GLU A 93 0.06 -6.85 18.44
CA GLU A 93 0.36 -6.63 19.86
C GLU A 93 1.19 -5.37 20.00
N LYS A 94 0.74 -4.43 20.82
CA LYS A 94 1.54 -3.22 21.10
C LYS A 94 2.78 -3.56 21.93
N ALA A 95 3.84 -2.80 21.71
CA ALA A 95 5.00 -2.81 22.59
C ALA A 95 4.60 -2.42 24.01
N ALA A 96 5.21 -3.07 25.01
CA ALA A 96 4.97 -2.77 26.43
C ALA A 96 6.24 -3.01 27.23
N ALA A 97 6.73 -2.01 27.94
CA ALA A 97 7.98 -2.05 28.70
C ALA A 97 9.15 -2.58 27.83
N MET A 98 9.71 -3.74 28.18
CA MET A 98 10.82 -4.39 27.45
C MET A 98 10.35 -5.27 26.29
N ARG A 99 9.04 -5.43 26.09
CA ARG A 99 8.48 -6.27 25.03
C ARG A 99 8.29 -5.45 23.74
N ASN A 100 8.87 -5.92 22.65
CA ASN A 100 8.62 -5.33 21.34
C ASN A 100 7.17 -5.58 20.88
N SER A 101 6.69 -4.74 19.95
CA SER A 101 5.46 -5.02 19.23
C SER A 101 5.60 -6.30 18.42
N ASN A 102 4.49 -7.03 18.27
CA ASN A 102 4.42 -8.22 17.43
C ASN A 102 3.32 -8.02 16.37
N VAL A 103 3.63 -8.32 15.12
CA VAL A 103 2.68 -8.20 14.01
C VAL A 103 2.62 -9.54 13.27
N ILE A 104 1.42 -10.07 13.13
CA ILE A 104 1.13 -11.30 12.39
C ILE A 104 0.28 -10.91 11.17
N TYR A 105 0.82 -11.13 9.98
CA TYR A 105 0.11 -10.85 8.73
C TYR A 105 -0.68 -12.07 8.26
N ASP A 106 -1.92 -11.83 7.85
CA ASP A 106 -2.81 -12.75 7.17
C ASP A 106 -3.34 -12.02 5.91
N ARG A 107 -2.50 -11.95 4.87
CA ARG A 107 -2.77 -11.16 3.66
C ARG A 107 -2.61 -11.95 2.35
N GLU A 108 -2.28 -13.23 2.41
CA GLU A 108 -2.21 -14.06 1.21
C GLU A 108 -3.56 -14.13 0.51
N ASN A 109 -3.55 -14.08 -0.82
CA ASN A 109 -4.76 -14.09 -1.64
C ASN A 109 -5.78 -12.99 -1.28
N SER A 110 -5.30 -11.86 -0.77
CA SER A 110 -6.15 -10.68 -0.61
C SER A 110 -6.59 -10.14 -1.97
N SER A 111 -7.72 -9.44 -1.99
CA SER A 111 -8.24 -8.83 -3.21
C SER A 111 -7.21 -7.95 -3.92
N PHE A 112 -6.38 -7.23 -3.15
CA PHE A 112 -5.27 -6.45 -3.69
C PHE A 112 -4.19 -7.33 -4.33
N SER A 113 -3.79 -8.42 -3.66
CA SER A 113 -2.72 -9.31 -4.14
C SER A 113 -3.05 -10.04 -5.45
N GLU A 114 -4.33 -10.11 -5.82
CA GLU A 114 -4.82 -10.70 -7.07
C GLU A 114 -4.83 -9.73 -8.26
N LEU A 115 -4.42 -8.47 -8.08
CA LEU A 115 -4.30 -7.49 -9.17
C LEU A 115 -3.33 -7.99 -10.24
N LYS A 116 -3.68 -7.70 -11.50
CA LYS A 116 -2.89 -8.03 -12.68
C LYS A 116 -2.82 -6.82 -13.62
N PRO A 117 -1.79 -6.71 -14.47
CA PRO A 117 -1.73 -5.69 -15.51
C PRO A 117 -3.01 -5.60 -16.33
N GLY A 118 -3.37 -4.38 -16.70
CA GLY A 118 -4.58 -4.09 -17.47
C GLY A 118 -5.88 -4.03 -16.66
N MET A 119 -5.87 -4.36 -15.36
CA MET A 119 -7.08 -4.24 -14.53
C MET A 119 -7.36 -2.79 -14.10
N ILE A 120 -6.35 -1.93 -14.08
CA ILE A 120 -6.45 -0.53 -13.64
C ILE A 120 -6.30 0.39 -14.85
N ASN A 121 -7.24 1.31 -15.03
CA ASN A 121 -7.14 2.33 -16.08
C ASN A 121 -6.29 3.52 -15.60
N TRP A 122 -4.96 3.33 -15.58
CA TRP A 122 -4.01 4.33 -15.10
C TRP A 122 -4.10 5.66 -15.86
N ARG A 123 -4.35 5.64 -17.17
CA ARG A 123 -4.44 6.87 -17.97
C ARG A 123 -5.60 7.76 -17.52
N GLU A 124 -6.74 7.18 -17.18
CA GLU A 124 -7.88 7.95 -16.66
C GLU A 124 -7.60 8.48 -15.25
N ILE A 125 -6.95 7.67 -14.40
CA ILE A 125 -6.61 8.03 -13.01
C ILE A 125 -5.59 9.18 -12.98
N PHE A 126 -4.59 9.15 -13.85
CA PHE A 126 -3.50 10.11 -13.90
C PHE A 126 -3.80 11.41 -14.65
N LYS A 127 -4.95 11.49 -15.33
CA LYS A 127 -5.32 12.63 -16.20
C LYS A 127 -5.15 14.00 -15.54
N ASP A 128 -5.54 14.12 -14.26
CA ASP A 128 -5.47 15.36 -13.50
C ASP A 128 -4.46 15.27 -12.32
N ALA A 129 -3.62 14.24 -12.33
CA ALA A 129 -2.63 14.01 -11.31
C ALA A 129 -1.28 14.67 -11.67
N SER A 130 -0.49 14.95 -10.65
CA SER A 130 0.87 15.50 -10.81
C SER A 130 1.93 14.62 -10.15
N ILE A 131 1.53 13.80 -9.17
CA ILE A 131 2.42 12.91 -8.43
C ILE A 131 1.75 11.55 -8.35
N PHE A 132 2.54 10.50 -8.60
CA PHE A 132 2.19 9.11 -8.32
C PHE A 132 3.10 8.58 -7.22
N HIS A 133 2.52 8.07 -6.13
CA HIS A 133 3.26 7.48 -5.00
C HIS A 133 2.92 6.00 -4.83
N TRP A 134 3.95 5.19 -4.67
CA TRP A 134 3.88 3.73 -4.46
C TRP A 134 5.02 3.25 -3.55
N SER A 135 4.97 2.00 -3.10
CA SER A 135 6.07 1.42 -2.31
C SER A 135 6.52 0.05 -2.78
N GLY A 136 7.73 -0.33 -2.33
CA GLY A 136 8.31 -1.64 -2.60
C GLY A 136 7.52 -2.81 -2.00
N ILE A 137 6.63 -2.58 -1.03
CA ILE A 137 5.74 -3.60 -0.49
C ILE A 137 4.85 -4.18 -1.59
N ASP A 138 4.28 -3.33 -2.44
CA ASP A 138 3.32 -3.75 -3.46
C ASP A 138 3.96 -4.75 -4.43
N ALA A 139 5.14 -4.40 -4.95
CA ALA A 139 5.88 -5.27 -5.86
C ALA A 139 6.45 -6.54 -5.18
N ALA A 140 6.56 -6.54 -3.85
CA ALA A 140 7.07 -7.69 -3.08
C ALA A 140 6.02 -8.78 -2.84
N LEU A 141 4.72 -8.47 -3.00
CA LEU A 141 3.65 -9.40 -2.66
C LEU A 141 3.48 -10.52 -3.68
N THR A 142 3.44 -10.19 -4.97
CA THR A 142 3.26 -11.16 -6.05
C THR A 142 3.96 -10.69 -7.33
N PRO A 143 4.31 -11.62 -8.26
CA PRO A 143 4.83 -11.25 -9.58
C PRO A 143 3.86 -10.35 -10.35
N GLY A 144 2.55 -10.62 -10.25
CA GLY A 144 1.52 -9.82 -10.93
C GLY A 144 1.50 -8.39 -10.44
N LEU A 145 1.63 -8.15 -9.13
CA LEU A 145 1.71 -6.81 -8.56
C LEU A 145 3.00 -6.07 -8.95
N ALA A 146 4.13 -6.78 -9.06
CA ALA A 146 5.36 -6.17 -9.57
C ALA A 146 5.17 -5.65 -11.02
N GLU A 147 4.43 -6.38 -11.85
CA GLU A 147 4.08 -5.97 -13.21
C GLU A 147 3.05 -4.81 -13.21
N VAL A 148 2.07 -4.82 -12.30
CA VAL A 148 1.13 -3.69 -12.10
C VAL A 148 1.87 -2.42 -11.69
N CYS A 149 2.83 -2.50 -10.76
CA CYS A 149 3.66 -1.36 -10.39
C CYS A 149 4.45 -0.83 -11.60
N LYS A 150 5.04 -1.73 -12.38
CA LYS A 150 5.77 -1.35 -13.60
C LYS A 150 4.85 -0.65 -14.60
N GLU A 151 3.66 -1.20 -14.88
CA GLU A 151 2.66 -0.59 -15.75
C GLU A 151 2.29 0.82 -15.29
N ALA A 152 2.01 1.00 -13.98
CA ALA A 152 1.69 2.30 -13.41
C ALA A 152 2.83 3.31 -13.59
N ILE A 153 4.07 2.90 -13.30
CA ILE A 153 5.27 3.73 -13.43
C ILE A 153 5.48 4.16 -14.88
N ASP A 154 5.39 3.22 -15.83
CA ASP A 154 5.58 3.50 -17.25
C ASP A 154 4.56 4.53 -17.75
N ILE A 155 3.28 4.35 -17.39
CA ILE A 155 2.21 5.29 -17.78
C ILE A 155 2.36 6.65 -17.07
N ALA A 156 2.71 6.66 -15.78
CA ALA A 156 2.94 7.91 -15.04
C ALA A 156 4.08 8.72 -15.68
N LYS A 157 5.15 8.06 -16.08
CA LYS A 157 6.30 8.64 -16.76
C LYS A 157 5.92 9.21 -18.13
N GLU A 158 5.17 8.44 -18.93
CA GLU A 158 4.67 8.86 -20.24
C GLU A 158 3.77 10.11 -20.13
N MET A 159 2.97 10.19 -19.07
CA MET A 159 2.09 11.33 -18.80
C MET A 159 2.77 12.49 -18.07
N GLY A 160 4.05 12.38 -17.72
CA GLY A 160 4.86 13.44 -17.12
C GLY A 160 4.58 13.69 -15.63
N LEU A 161 4.08 12.68 -14.91
CA LEU A 161 3.92 12.74 -13.45
C LEU A 161 5.27 12.64 -12.75
N THR A 162 5.40 13.29 -11.61
CA THR A 162 6.49 13.03 -10.66
C THR A 162 6.23 11.70 -9.96
N ILE A 163 7.18 10.78 -9.99
CA ILE A 163 7.06 9.46 -9.38
C ILE A 163 7.77 9.46 -8.04
N SER A 164 7.02 9.22 -6.98
CA SER A 164 7.48 9.11 -5.59
C SER A 164 7.46 7.65 -5.14
N TYR A 165 8.55 7.19 -4.59
CA TYR A 165 8.78 5.80 -4.21
C TYR A 165 9.29 5.68 -2.77
N ASP A 166 8.68 4.81 -1.97
CA ASP A 166 9.18 4.35 -0.66
C ASP A 166 9.73 2.93 -0.80
N ILE A 167 11.01 2.72 -0.52
CA ILE A 167 11.66 1.40 -0.61
C ILE A 167 10.94 0.40 0.28
N ASN A 168 10.64 0.78 1.50
CA ASN A 168 9.81 0.05 2.45
C ASN A 168 10.05 -1.46 2.45
N TYR A 169 11.32 -1.86 2.48
CA TYR A 169 11.72 -3.27 2.35
C TYR A 169 11.18 -4.13 3.48
N ARG A 170 10.58 -5.26 3.12
CA ARG A 170 10.09 -6.28 4.05
C ARG A 170 10.62 -7.65 3.66
N LYS A 171 11.64 -8.14 4.38
CA LYS A 171 12.33 -9.40 4.11
C LYS A 171 11.37 -10.58 3.87
N ASN A 172 10.29 -10.64 4.63
CA ASN A 172 9.37 -11.80 4.63
C ASN A 172 8.36 -11.81 3.47
N LEU A 173 8.35 -10.81 2.58
CA LEU A 173 7.39 -10.74 1.46
C LEU A 173 7.93 -11.37 0.16
N TRP A 174 9.25 -11.53 0.02
CA TRP A 174 9.91 -12.00 -1.19
C TRP A 174 9.87 -13.54 -1.31
N ASN A 175 8.66 -14.10 -1.50
CA ASN A 175 8.42 -15.56 -1.46
C ASN A 175 8.12 -16.18 -2.84
N TYR A 176 8.26 -15.42 -3.94
CA TYR A 176 7.93 -15.88 -5.29
C TYR A 176 9.14 -16.09 -6.21
N GLY A 177 10.32 -16.38 -5.64
CA GLY A 177 11.50 -16.80 -6.37
C GLY A 177 12.35 -15.68 -6.99
N LYS A 178 12.02 -14.40 -6.71
CA LYS A 178 12.84 -13.23 -7.08
C LYS A 178 13.31 -12.50 -5.84
N THR A 179 14.47 -11.85 -5.95
CA THR A 179 15.02 -10.98 -4.92
C THR A 179 14.45 -9.55 -5.04
N ALA A 180 14.48 -8.80 -3.93
CA ALA A 180 14.13 -7.39 -3.94
C ALA A 180 14.98 -6.60 -4.95
N GLN A 181 16.27 -6.89 -5.04
CA GLN A 181 17.18 -6.24 -5.98
C GLN A 181 16.76 -6.44 -7.43
N GLU A 182 16.41 -7.67 -7.83
CA GLU A 182 15.99 -7.98 -9.20
C GLU A 182 14.72 -7.25 -9.62
N VAL A 183 13.80 -7.02 -8.67
CA VAL A 183 12.48 -6.43 -8.95
C VAL A 183 12.49 -4.92 -8.72
N LEU A 184 12.98 -4.46 -7.56
CA LEU A 184 12.86 -3.06 -7.17
C LEU A 184 13.87 -2.15 -7.87
N ARG A 185 15.09 -2.63 -8.15
CA ARG A 185 16.13 -1.79 -8.77
C ARG A 185 15.69 -1.16 -10.10
N PRO A 186 15.12 -1.90 -11.07
CA PRO A 186 14.64 -1.30 -12.32
C PRO A 186 13.46 -0.34 -12.11
N LEU A 187 12.58 -0.60 -11.14
CA LEU A 187 11.45 0.30 -10.81
C LEU A 187 11.93 1.56 -10.09
N MET A 188 12.88 1.41 -9.19
CA MET A 188 13.50 2.51 -8.44
C MET A 188 14.17 3.52 -9.37
N THR A 189 14.92 3.07 -10.38
CA THR A 189 15.59 3.96 -11.35
C THR A 189 14.63 4.78 -12.21
N SER A 190 13.35 4.45 -12.17
CA SER A 190 12.28 5.19 -12.85
C SER A 190 11.58 6.20 -11.95
N SER A 191 11.95 6.29 -10.67
CA SER A 191 11.36 7.21 -9.70
C SER A 191 12.16 8.50 -9.57
N ASP A 192 11.48 9.63 -9.36
CA ASP A 192 12.08 10.96 -9.23
C ASP A 192 12.40 11.29 -7.76
N ILE A 193 11.59 10.79 -6.83
CA ILE A 193 11.73 10.99 -5.39
C ILE A 193 11.74 9.62 -4.72
N MET A 194 12.73 9.39 -3.85
CA MET A 194 12.85 8.13 -3.12
C MET A 194 12.92 8.37 -1.62
N PHE A 195 12.20 7.54 -0.88
CA PHE A 195 12.27 7.44 0.57
C PHE A 195 12.81 6.07 0.96
N GLY A 196 13.61 6.04 2.01
CA GLY A 196 14.18 4.80 2.55
C GLY A 196 15.37 5.08 3.45
N SER A 197 15.78 4.08 4.21
CA SER A 197 17.01 4.12 4.97
C SER A 197 18.22 3.82 4.07
N GLU A 198 19.41 4.23 4.50
CA GLU A 198 20.66 3.90 3.81
C GLU A 198 20.83 2.37 3.63
N GLY A 199 20.45 1.58 4.64
CA GLY A 199 20.49 0.12 4.56
C GLY A 199 19.53 -0.47 3.53
N GLU A 200 18.32 0.07 3.40
CA GLU A 200 17.36 -0.36 2.36
C GLU A 200 17.87 0.00 0.97
N TYR A 201 18.43 1.20 0.82
CA TYR A 201 19.03 1.63 -0.44
C TYR A 201 20.17 0.70 -0.86
N ALA A 202 21.13 0.44 0.04
CA ALA A 202 22.24 -0.47 -0.23
C ALA A 202 21.76 -1.89 -0.59
N LEU A 203 20.70 -2.38 0.07
CA LEU A 203 20.14 -3.71 -0.19
C LEU A 203 19.55 -3.82 -1.60
N VAL A 204 18.91 -2.77 -2.09
CA VAL A 204 18.27 -2.79 -3.42
C VAL A 204 19.26 -2.48 -4.54
N THR A 205 20.28 -1.68 -4.28
CA THR A 205 21.28 -1.30 -5.30
C THR A 205 22.45 -2.27 -5.41
N GLY A 206 22.80 -2.98 -4.34
CA GLY A 206 23.94 -3.90 -4.24
C GLY A 206 25.19 -3.22 -3.80
#